data_02595bf2f5743309683e00df8d6efe18
#
_entry.id   02595bf2f5743309683e00df8d6efe18
#
_cell.length_a   1.000
_cell.length_b   1.000
_cell.length_c   1.000
_cell.angle_alpha   90.00
_cell.angle_beta   90.00
_cell.angle_gamma   90.00
#
_symmetry.space_group_name_H-M   'P 1'
#
loop_
_entity.id
_entity.type
_entity.pdbx_description
1 polymer ?
#
loop_
_entity_poly.entity_id
_entity_poly.type
_entity_poly.pdbx_seq_one_letter_code
_entity_poly.pdbx_strand_id
1 'polypeptide(L)'
;MKVSNHIKFAFVFGGVAASVFLASANEAEQVNEAAAVFDGVKPSEMRGGTWKVVYSSAEGPHGRVLQTLTERLGPYFLREKCHSTSLVLPLEKAGGPAVKGKRDMIIVGEVSSNPLLAKYVKEGDVPRDGYFIRTLHEKGRNIVAIAGAGPAETLYATFHFLDLIAPELERGICGQAARYAGTFFRADKIPSSSYSTAAQTKVRSIFSWGHVIDDYNETFRALARARFNRAILWNDQLVVNAKDVVECAHSWGIEVYWGFSWGWTLSGKEGPVDFDALADEIVAEWREKWKGMGGDGIYFQSFTETKNKTIGGRSIPDAVVELVNRVSSRIRKEAPGTDIVFGLHSNSMRNLEAVAALPKTDPSLEILWENCGGFPYWEADGKKVEPDLEFNRQILALTSNVGLAWKAQMRIDWKHWVQPAGPFMLGCAGDRILERDRSVIIPQHYTFDEDWILNGKSAWEFIRQIRAGKNLPREFNAVAEYNPPFAFATQVQAELFWNSDDSWDEIAKRARMRARPER
;
A
#
# COMPACT_ATOMS: atom_id res chain seq x y z
N MET A 1 12.58 39.69 -49.14
CA MET A 1 11.13 39.37 -49.07
C MET A 1 10.79 38.95 -47.67
N LYS A 2 10.16 39.86 -46.90
CA LYS A 2 9.69 39.63 -45.56
C LYS A 2 8.32 38.96 -45.64
N VAL A 3 8.10 37.83 -44.97
CA VAL A 3 6.76 37.33 -44.65
C VAL A 3 6.69 37.14 -43.14
N SER A 4 5.89 38.00 -42.55
CA SER A 4 5.48 38.00 -41.15
C SER A 4 4.46 36.89 -40.94
N ASN A 5 4.70 35.97 -40.01
CA ASN A 5 3.67 35.10 -39.49
C ASN A 5 3.43 35.43 -38.01
N HIS A 6 2.54 36.36 -37.78
CA HIS A 6 1.86 36.51 -36.51
C HIS A 6 0.67 35.54 -36.51
N ILE A 7 0.83 34.36 -35.88
CA ILE A 7 -0.29 33.48 -35.57
C ILE A 7 -0.81 33.83 -34.17
N LYS A 8 -2.04 34.23 -34.14
CA LYS A 8 -2.80 34.69 -32.97
C LYS A 8 -3.04 33.57 -31.99
N PHE A 9 -2.41 33.66 -30.84
CA PHE A 9 -2.68 32.80 -29.64
C PHE A 9 -3.82 33.36 -28.77
N ALA A 10 -4.82 33.98 -29.31
CA ALA A 10 -5.87 34.69 -28.56
C ALA A 10 -7.19 33.95 -28.42
N PHE A 11 -7.34 32.72 -28.97
CA PHE A 11 -8.67 32.07 -29.00
C PHE A 11 -8.80 30.78 -28.16
N VAL A 12 -7.74 30.31 -27.50
CA VAL A 12 -7.80 29.09 -26.72
C VAL A 12 -8.14 29.35 -25.23
N PHE A 13 -7.87 30.57 -24.75
CA PHE A 13 -8.18 30.89 -23.33
C PHE A 13 -9.65 31.27 -23.07
N GLY A 14 -10.40 31.68 -24.07
CA GLY A 14 -11.81 32.05 -23.91
C GLY A 14 -12.75 30.84 -23.78
N GLY A 15 -12.41 29.72 -24.40
CA GLY A 15 -13.25 28.52 -24.39
C GLY A 15 -13.17 27.72 -23.09
N VAL A 16 -11.99 27.69 -22.49
CA VAL A 16 -11.79 26.95 -21.22
C VAL A 16 -12.37 27.72 -20.03
N ALA A 17 -12.27 29.05 -20.04
CA ALA A 17 -12.89 29.88 -19.00
C ALA A 17 -14.44 29.84 -19.07
N ALA A 18 -15.02 29.80 -20.26
CA ALA A 18 -16.46 29.69 -20.42
C ALA A 18 -17.01 28.30 -20.02
N SER A 19 -16.26 27.23 -20.30
CA SER A 19 -16.68 25.88 -19.88
C SER A 19 -16.51 25.65 -18.37
N VAL A 20 -15.52 26.27 -17.72
CA VAL A 20 -15.37 26.23 -16.25
C VAL A 20 -16.46 27.08 -15.57
N PHE A 21 -16.83 28.22 -16.15
CA PHE A 21 -17.95 29.03 -15.62
C PHE A 21 -19.31 28.39 -15.83
N LEU A 22 -19.53 27.69 -16.95
CA LEU A 22 -20.77 26.96 -17.19
C LEU A 22 -20.88 25.70 -16.31
N ALA A 23 -19.75 25.03 -16.02
CA ALA A 23 -19.73 23.91 -15.07
C ALA A 23 -20.04 24.39 -13.64
N SER A 24 -19.48 25.52 -13.21
CA SER A 24 -19.76 26.08 -11.87
C SER A 24 -21.17 26.64 -11.74
N ALA A 25 -21.77 27.20 -12.82
CA ALA A 25 -23.15 27.64 -12.84
C ALA A 25 -24.13 26.44 -12.79
N ASN A 26 -23.86 25.36 -13.52
CA ASN A 26 -24.64 24.13 -13.45
C ASN A 26 -24.51 23.43 -12.08
N GLU A 27 -23.32 23.46 -11.44
CA GLU A 27 -23.16 22.93 -10.09
C GLU A 27 -23.91 23.79 -9.04
N ALA A 28 -23.90 25.11 -9.20
CA ALA A 28 -24.65 26.01 -8.33
C ALA A 28 -26.16 25.88 -8.54
N GLU A 29 -26.63 25.62 -9.76
CA GLU A 29 -28.05 25.37 -10.05
C GLU A 29 -28.51 24.00 -9.54
N GLN A 30 -27.66 22.97 -9.67
CA GLN A 30 -27.89 21.65 -9.08
C GLN A 30 -27.85 21.66 -7.54
N VAL A 31 -27.04 22.51 -6.92
CA VAL A 31 -27.03 22.74 -5.48
C VAL A 31 -28.31 23.45 -5.02
N ASN A 32 -28.85 24.37 -5.82
CA ASN A 32 -30.12 25.05 -5.52
C ASN A 32 -31.33 24.14 -5.73
N GLU A 33 -31.35 23.27 -6.75
CA GLU A 33 -32.37 22.24 -6.89
C GLU A 33 -32.32 21.20 -5.76
N ALA A 34 -31.13 20.86 -5.29
CA ALA A 34 -30.96 19.99 -4.16
C ALA A 34 -31.40 20.64 -2.83
N ALA A 35 -31.21 21.93 -2.67
CA ALA A 35 -31.73 22.68 -1.54
C ALA A 35 -33.28 22.73 -1.53
N ALA A 36 -33.90 22.72 -2.71
CA ALA A 36 -35.37 22.68 -2.85
C ALA A 36 -36.00 21.32 -2.46
N VAL A 37 -35.24 20.21 -2.54
CA VAL A 37 -35.71 18.88 -2.08
C VAL A 37 -35.73 18.80 -0.53
N PHE A 38 -35.00 19.68 0.15
CA PHE A 38 -35.01 19.83 1.61
C PHE A 38 -35.96 20.93 2.10
N ASP A 39 -36.94 21.33 1.28
CA ASP A 39 -37.96 22.30 1.65
C ASP A 39 -38.82 21.73 2.80
N GLY A 40 -38.47 22.10 4.01
CA GLY A 40 -39.09 21.65 5.26
C GLY A 40 -38.09 21.43 6.41
N VAL A 41 -36.83 21.26 6.12
CA VAL A 41 -35.77 21.17 7.16
C VAL A 41 -35.15 22.57 7.34
N LYS A 42 -35.42 23.20 8.46
CA LYS A 42 -34.79 24.51 8.77
C LYS A 42 -33.26 24.36 8.78
N PRO A 43 -32.50 25.31 8.21
CA PRO A 43 -31.02 25.30 8.28
C PRO A 43 -30.47 25.18 9.72
N SER A 44 -31.24 25.60 10.73
CA SER A 44 -30.93 25.39 12.15
C SER A 44 -31.03 23.95 12.63
N GLU A 45 -31.66 23.05 11.86
CA GLU A 45 -31.82 21.64 12.14
C GLU A 45 -30.76 20.79 11.42
N MET A 46 -30.01 21.36 10.48
CA MET A 46 -28.85 20.73 9.85
C MET A 46 -27.69 20.64 10.83
N ARG A 47 -27.48 19.46 11.40
CA ARG A 47 -26.51 19.22 12.48
C ARG A 47 -25.05 19.11 12.03
N GLY A 48 -24.69 19.51 10.83
CA GLY A 48 -23.33 19.38 10.28
C GLY A 48 -22.19 19.96 11.13
N GLY A 49 -22.48 20.81 12.12
CA GLY A 49 -21.49 21.36 13.05
C GLY A 49 -21.46 20.70 14.43
N THR A 50 -22.11 19.57 14.63
CA THR A 50 -22.25 18.89 15.93
C THR A 50 -21.27 17.77 16.18
N TRP A 51 -20.57 17.31 15.15
CA TRP A 51 -19.58 16.24 15.26
C TRP A 51 -18.25 16.71 15.83
N LYS A 52 -17.52 15.79 16.47
CA LYS A 52 -16.15 15.96 16.91
C LYS A 52 -15.40 14.64 16.84
N VAL A 53 -14.08 14.71 16.71
CA VAL A 53 -13.19 13.54 16.84
C VAL A 53 -12.62 13.51 18.24
N VAL A 54 -12.69 12.34 18.89
CA VAL A 54 -12.08 12.09 20.20
C VAL A 54 -10.97 11.07 20.04
N TYR A 55 -9.76 11.44 20.41
CA TYR A 55 -8.54 10.66 20.19
C TYR A 55 -7.71 10.53 21.48
N SER A 56 -6.83 9.52 21.54
CA SER A 56 -5.91 9.29 22.67
C SER A 56 -4.50 9.81 22.39
N SER A 57 -4.00 9.61 21.20
CA SER A 57 -2.65 10.00 20.76
C SER A 57 -2.69 10.74 19.42
N ALA A 58 -1.67 11.57 19.17
CA ALA A 58 -1.45 12.26 17.89
C ALA A 58 -0.04 11.97 17.33
N GLU A 59 0.65 10.97 17.86
CA GLU A 59 2.02 10.61 17.46
C GLU A 59 2.02 9.45 16.45
N GLY A 60 3.01 9.44 15.55
CA GLY A 60 3.17 8.40 14.56
C GLY A 60 1.90 8.19 13.71
N PRO A 61 1.45 6.94 13.49
CA PRO A 61 0.25 6.65 12.71
C PRO A 61 -1.03 7.29 13.27
N HIS A 62 -1.13 7.57 14.58
CA HIS A 62 -2.26 8.33 15.13
C HIS A 62 -2.33 9.76 14.61
N GLY A 63 -1.18 10.42 14.41
CA GLY A 63 -1.12 11.73 13.76
C GLY A 63 -1.70 11.66 12.34
N ARG A 64 -1.41 10.59 11.60
CA ARG A 64 -1.96 10.34 10.26
C ARG A 64 -3.45 10.02 10.28
N VAL A 65 -3.95 9.35 11.33
CA VAL A 65 -5.40 9.19 11.57
C VAL A 65 -6.09 10.55 11.65
N LEU A 66 -5.58 11.45 12.48
CA LEU A 66 -6.16 12.78 12.66
C LEU A 66 -6.06 13.63 11.40
N GLN A 67 -4.93 13.57 10.70
CA GLN A 67 -4.73 14.22 9.41
C GLN A 67 -5.75 13.73 8.40
N THR A 68 -5.87 12.41 8.21
CA THR A 68 -6.79 11.79 7.24
C THR A 68 -8.25 12.14 7.53
N LEU A 69 -8.67 12.07 8.80
CA LEU A 69 -10.03 12.46 9.19
C LEU A 69 -10.27 13.96 8.92
N THR A 70 -9.31 14.81 9.22
CA THR A 70 -9.44 16.26 9.00
C THR A 70 -9.52 16.61 7.53
N GLU A 71 -8.67 16.02 6.71
CA GLU A 71 -8.64 16.26 5.26
C GLU A 71 -9.91 15.73 4.56
N ARG A 72 -10.34 14.53 4.90
CA ARG A 72 -11.48 13.86 4.25
C ARG A 72 -12.83 14.38 4.75
N LEU A 73 -12.94 14.74 6.01
CA LEU A 73 -14.21 15.14 6.63
C LEU A 73 -14.34 16.66 6.81
N GLY A 74 -13.22 17.38 6.85
CA GLY A 74 -13.21 18.83 7.03
C GLY A 74 -14.17 19.60 6.10
N PRO A 75 -14.25 19.26 4.80
CA PRO A 75 -15.17 19.90 3.86
C PRO A 75 -16.64 19.85 4.29
N TYR A 76 -17.06 18.84 5.04
CA TYR A 76 -18.47 18.68 5.49
C TYR A 76 -18.81 19.47 6.75
N PHE A 77 -17.80 20.06 7.41
CA PHE A 77 -17.95 20.86 8.64
C PHE A 77 -17.83 22.36 8.39
N LEU A 78 -17.86 22.82 7.14
CA LEU A 78 -17.88 24.23 6.77
C LEU A 78 -19.12 24.90 7.39
N ARG A 79 -18.89 25.95 8.20
CA ARG A 79 -19.97 26.82 8.66
C ARG A 79 -20.39 27.75 7.52
N GLU A 80 -21.68 27.76 7.17
CA GLU A 80 -22.27 28.61 6.12
C GLU A 80 -21.97 30.12 6.24
N LYS A 81 -21.37 30.58 7.33
CA LYS A 81 -21.13 32.01 7.61
C LYS A 81 -19.68 32.42 7.62
N CYS A 82 -18.74 31.57 7.32
CA CYS A 82 -17.33 31.94 7.34
C CYS A 82 -16.79 31.96 5.91
N HIS A 83 -16.52 33.14 5.38
CA HIS A 83 -15.69 33.35 4.19
C HIS A 83 -14.20 32.97 4.43
N SER A 84 -13.87 32.39 5.57
CA SER A 84 -12.53 31.90 5.85
C SER A 84 -12.44 30.41 5.56
N THR A 85 -11.46 30.03 4.78
CA THR A 85 -11.14 28.68 4.30
C THR A 85 -10.56 27.75 5.37
N SER A 86 -10.64 28.06 6.65
CA SER A 86 -10.17 27.17 7.70
C SER A 86 -11.24 26.14 8.07
N LEU A 87 -11.11 24.98 7.49
CA LEU A 87 -11.86 23.76 7.77
C LEU A 87 -11.40 23.23 9.14
N VAL A 88 -12.21 23.35 10.16
CA VAL A 88 -11.83 22.86 11.49
C VAL A 88 -12.81 21.76 11.90
N LEU A 89 -12.38 20.53 11.76
CA LEU A 89 -12.98 19.41 12.46
C LEU A 89 -12.55 19.51 13.93
N PRO A 90 -13.47 19.64 14.90
CA PRO A 90 -13.09 19.73 16.31
C PRO A 90 -12.39 18.43 16.76
N LEU A 91 -11.12 18.56 17.15
CA LEU A 91 -10.31 17.48 17.70
C LEU A 91 -10.26 17.64 19.24
N GLU A 92 -10.49 16.55 19.96
CA GLU A 92 -10.51 16.56 21.41
C GLU A 92 -9.78 15.34 21.98
N LYS A 93 -8.81 15.58 22.85
CA LYS A 93 -8.08 14.51 23.50
C LYS A 93 -8.97 13.79 24.53
N ALA A 94 -8.97 12.47 24.53
CA ALA A 94 -9.73 11.65 25.48
C ALA A 94 -9.31 11.98 26.94
N GLY A 95 -10.29 12.12 27.84
CA GLY A 95 -10.04 12.51 29.23
C GLY A 95 -10.03 14.02 29.47
N GLY A 96 -10.09 14.86 28.41
CA GLY A 96 -10.22 16.31 28.56
C GLY A 96 -11.61 16.74 29.09
N PRO A 97 -11.73 17.96 29.66
CA PRO A 97 -12.98 18.46 30.25
C PRO A 97 -14.12 18.66 29.24
N ALA A 98 -13.80 18.71 27.95
CA ALA A 98 -14.75 19.06 26.90
C ALA A 98 -15.48 17.82 26.30
N VAL A 99 -15.19 16.58 26.73
CA VAL A 99 -15.97 15.38 26.35
C VAL A 99 -17.42 15.48 26.87
N LYS A 100 -17.71 16.50 27.69
CA LYS A 100 -19.05 16.83 28.16
C LYS A 100 -19.82 17.60 27.07
N GLY A 101 -20.90 17.03 26.58
CA GLY A 101 -21.76 17.71 25.61
C GLY A 101 -22.61 16.74 24.80
N LYS A 102 -23.59 17.29 24.04
CA LYS A 102 -24.53 16.50 23.20
C LYS A 102 -24.03 16.34 21.76
N ARG A 103 -22.72 16.51 21.47
CA ARG A 103 -22.19 16.40 20.10
C ARG A 103 -22.07 14.96 19.67
N ASP A 104 -22.32 14.73 18.41
CA ASP A 104 -22.00 13.47 17.74
C ASP A 104 -20.47 13.25 17.72
N MET A 105 -20.01 12.00 17.71
CA MET A 105 -18.60 11.69 17.92
C MET A 105 -18.06 10.65 16.96
N ILE A 106 -16.86 10.88 16.47
CA ILE A 106 -15.96 9.86 15.95
C ILE A 106 -14.90 9.63 17.03
N ILE A 107 -14.82 8.43 17.56
CA ILE A 107 -13.90 8.07 18.65
C ILE A 107 -12.88 7.11 18.06
N VAL A 108 -11.57 7.45 18.11
CA VAL A 108 -10.51 6.68 17.47
C VAL A 108 -9.37 6.34 18.43
N GLY A 109 -8.74 5.19 18.23
CA GLY A 109 -7.56 4.75 18.97
C GLY A 109 -7.59 3.27 19.33
N GLU A 110 -6.82 2.90 20.35
CA GLU A 110 -6.89 1.59 20.99
C GLU A 110 -7.81 1.64 22.21
N VAL A 111 -8.49 0.53 22.51
CA VAL A 111 -9.40 0.43 23.66
C VAL A 111 -8.66 0.69 24.97
N SER A 112 -7.42 0.19 25.10
CA SER A 112 -6.58 0.35 26.29
C SER A 112 -6.16 1.77 26.57
N SER A 113 -5.98 2.61 25.52
CA SER A 113 -5.49 3.99 25.64
C SER A 113 -6.58 5.06 25.58
N ASN A 114 -7.81 4.70 25.14
CA ASN A 114 -8.92 5.63 25.01
C ASN A 114 -10.12 5.23 25.90
N PRO A 115 -10.26 5.81 27.11
CA PRO A 115 -11.33 5.46 28.05
C PRO A 115 -12.74 5.71 27.52
N LEU A 116 -12.91 6.62 26.55
CA LEU A 116 -14.20 6.85 25.91
C LEU A 116 -14.53 5.75 24.91
N LEU A 117 -13.53 5.28 24.15
CA LEU A 117 -13.67 4.17 23.22
C LEU A 117 -14.06 2.88 23.97
N ALA A 118 -13.46 2.63 25.14
CA ALA A 118 -13.75 1.48 26.00
C ALA A 118 -15.23 1.37 26.45
N LYS A 119 -16.02 2.46 26.35
CA LYS A 119 -17.46 2.44 26.62
C LYS A 119 -18.27 1.80 25.49
N TYR A 120 -17.76 1.79 24.27
CA TYR A 120 -18.47 1.39 23.07
C TYR A 120 -17.88 0.14 22.42
N VAL A 121 -16.63 -0.16 22.70
CA VAL A 121 -15.88 -1.30 22.15
C VAL A 121 -15.18 -2.01 23.31
N LYS A 122 -15.36 -3.32 23.44
CA LYS A 122 -14.62 -4.13 24.40
C LYS A 122 -13.28 -4.52 23.79
N GLU A 123 -12.25 -4.71 24.62
CA GLU A 123 -10.94 -5.15 24.15
C GLU A 123 -11.01 -6.46 23.35
N GLY A 124 -11.85 -7.41 23.80
CA GLY A 124 -12.08 -8.67 23.10
C GLY A 124 -12.85 -8.58 21.77
N ASP A 125 -13.46 -7.42 21.46
CA ASP A 125 -14.11 -7.19 20.15
C ASP A 125 -13.09 -6.85 19.06
N VAL A 126 -11.88 -6.36 19.46
CA VAL A 126 -10.80 -5.99 18.55
C VAL A 126 -9.91 -7.20 18.32
N PRO A 127 -9.88 -7.77 17.12
CA PRO A 127 -9.04 -8.92 16.87
C PRO A 127 -7.55 -8.53 16.88
N ARG A 128 -6.71 -9.46 17.31
CA ARG A 128 -5.27 -9.32 17.22
C ARG A 128 -4.86 -9.08 15.75
N ASP A 129 -3.92 -8.17 15.51
CA ASP A 129 -3.47 -7.77 14.17
C ASP A 129 -4.62 -7.26 13.25
N GLY A 130 -5.65 -6.64 13.88
CA GLY A 130 -6.83 -6.19 13.18
C GLY A 130 -7.51 -4.98 13.81
N TYR A 131 -8.75 -4.75 13.43
CA TYR A 131 -9.53 -3.62 13.90
C TYR A 131 -11.02 -3.91 13.98
N PHE A 132 -11.71 -3.05 14.74
CA PHE A 132 -13.15 -3.07 14.93
C PHE A 132 -13.73 -1.68 14.70
N ILE A 133 -14.85 -1.59 13.99
CA ILE A 133 -15.58 -0.35 13.73
C ILE A 133 -17.04 -0.56 14.14
N ARG A 134 -17.58 0.38 14.89
CA ARG A 134 -18.98 0.36 15.32
C ARG A 134 -19.65 1.70 15.06
N THR A 135 -20.85 1.67 14.49
CA THR A 135 -21.73 2.82 14.39
C THR A 135 -22.96 2.60 15.25
N LEU A 136 -23.43 3.63 15.94
CA LEU A 136 -24.62 3.55 16.77
C LEU A 136 -25.20 4.94 17.06
N HIS A 137 -26.48 4.93 17.46
CA HIS A 137 -27.16 6.10 18.00
C HIS A 137 -27.57 5.83 19.44
N GLU A 138 -27.03 6.58 20.38
CA GLU A 138 -27.31 6.43 21.81
C GLU A 138 -27.48 7.76 22.52
N LYS A 139 -28.53 7.85 23.38
CA LYS A 139 -28.80 9.05 24.19
C LYS A 139 -28.86 10.35 23.38
N GLY A 140 -29.45 10.27 22.18
CA GLY A 140 -29.67 11.41 21.30
C GLY A 140 -28.40 11.89 20.59
N ARG A 141 -27.38 11.04 20.42
CA ARG A 141 -26.17 11.34 19.64
C ARG A 141 -25.73 10.16 18.77
N ASN A 142 -25.16 10.50 17.65
CA ASN A 142 -24.52 9.53 16.76
C ASN A 142 -23.06 9.28 17.17
N ILE A 143 -22.62 8.05 17.11
CA ILE A 143 -21.30 7.61 17.52
C ILE A 143 -20.72 6.71 16.46
N VAL A 144 -19.49 7.00 16.03
CA VAL A 144 -18.63 6.12 15.24
C VAL A 144 -17.43 5.79 16.12
N ALA A 145 -17.28 4.53 16.50
CA ALA A 145 -16.15 4.03 17.28
C ALA A 145 -15.22 3.24 16.37
N ILE A 146 -13.96 3.67 16.27
CA ILE A 146 -12.92 3.09 15.41
C ILE A 146 -11.80 2.61 16.32
N ALA A 147 -11.64 1.30 16.46
CA ALA A 147 -10.66 0.68 17.35
C ALA A 147 -9.68 -0.18 16.56
N GLY A 148 -8.38 0.09 16.68
CA GLY A 148 -7.31 -0.76 16.17
C GLY A 148 -6.66 -1.58 17.30
N ALA A 149 -6.02 -2.71 16.95
CA ALA A 149 -5.16 -3.46 17.86
C ALA A 149 -3.86 -2.68 18.19
N GLY A 150 -3.47 -1.76 17.30
CA GLY A 150 -2.35 -0.85 17.46
C GLY A 150 -2.54 0.40 16.60
N PRO A 151 -1.51 1.28 16.55
CA PRO A 151 -1.58 2.53 15.81
C PRO A 151 -1.80 2.36 14.31
N ALA A 152 -1.13 1.38 13.68
CA ALA A 152 -1.29 1.10 12.25
C ALA A 152 -2.70 0.55 11.94
N GLU A 153 -3.20 -0.38 12.76
CA GLU A 153 -4.54 -0.95 12.60
C GLU A 153 -5.63 0.11 12.83
N THR A 154 -5.40 1.10 13.71
CA THR A 154 -6.28 2.25 13.88
C THR A 154 -6.34 3.09 12.60
N LEU A 155 -5.20 3.29 11.94
CA LEU A 155 -5.14 3.99 10.65
C LEU A 155 -5.85 3.19 9.54
N TYR A 156 -5.64 1.87 9.47
CA TYR A 156 -6.33 0.99 8.52
C TYR A 156 -7.86 1.02 8.71
N ALA A 157 -8.29 1.00 9.98
CA ALA A 157 -9.70 1.11 10.33
C ALA A 157 -10.30 2.47 9.91
N THR A 158 -9.52 3.54 10.04
CA THR A 158 -9.93 4.89 9.62
C THR A 158 -10.14 4.95 8.11
N PHE A 159 -9.20 4.44 7.32
CA PHE A 159 -9.38 4.33 5.87
C PHE A 159 -10.56 3.45 5.49
N HIS A 160 -10.72 2.31 6.17
CA HIS A 160 -11.87 1.43 5.94
C HIS A 160 -13.20 2.14 6.21
N PHE A 161 -13.28 2.87 7.30
CA PHE A 161 -14.46 3.68 7.62
C PHE A 161 -14.76 4.68 6.50
N LEU A 162 -13.76 5.47 6.10
CA LEU A 162 -13.92 6.52 5.10
C LEU A 162 -14.24 6.01 3.70
N ASP A 163 -13.62 4.89 3.29
CA ASP A 163 -13.74 4.38 1.92
C ASP A 163 -14.94 3.47 1.71
N LEU A 164 -15.36 2.74 2.73
CA LEU A 164 -16.35 1.68 2.60
C LEU A 164 -17.59 1.91 3.46
N ILE A 165 -17.43 2.20 4.76
CA ILE A 165 -18.57 2.28 5.68
C ILE A 165 -19.32 3.59 5.52
N ALA A 166 -18.63 4.72 5.50
CA ALA A 166 -19.27 6.03 5.36
C ALA A 166 -20.09 6.15 4.07
N PRO A 167 -19.60 5.73 2.89
CA PRO A 167 -20.40 5.71 1.66
C PRO A 167 -21.61 4.78 1.72
N GLU A 168 -21.53 3.67 2.49
CA GLU A 168 -22.69 2.78 2.69
C GLU A 168 -23.73 3.38 3.62
N LEU A 169 -23.30 4.06 4.67
CA LEU A 169 -24.19 4.82 5.56
C LEU A 169 -24.94 5.91 4.77
N GLU A 170 -24.26 6.64 3.92
CA GLU A 170 -24.87 7.65 3.06
C GLU A 170 -25.94 7.05 2.15
N ARG A 171 -25.64 5.94 1.50
CA ARG A 171 -26.61 5.22 0.66
C ARG A 171 -27.80 4.72 1.46
N GLY A 172 -27.58 4.22 2.66
CA GLY A 172 -28.63 3.75 3.55
C GLY A 172 -29.57 4.87 4.02
N ILE A 173 -29.05 6.09 4.21
CA ILE A 173 -29.82 7.26 4.66
C ILE A 173 -30.58 7.90 3.49
N CYS A 174 -29.94 8.04 2.33
CA CYS A 174 -30.50 8.76 1.18
C CYS A 174 -30.99 7.86 0.04
N GLY A 175 -30.89 6.55 0.18
CA GLY A 175 -31.23 5.60 -0.87
C GLY A 175 -30.26 5.67 -2.06
N GLN A 176 -30.70 5.17 -3.22
CA GLN A 176 -29.85 5.16 -4.42
C GLN A 176 -29.58 6.55 -5.01
N ALA A 177 -30.32 7.56 -4.59
CA ALA A 177 -30.17 8.95 -5.04
C ALA A 177 -29.11 9.74 -4.26
N ALA A 178 -28.43 9.14 -3.28
CA ALA A 178 -27.41 9.80 -2.47
C ALA A 178 -26.20 10.22 -3.34
N ARG A 179 -26.28 11.41 -3.90
CA ARG A 179 -25.18 12.08 -4.59
C ARG A 179 -24.45 13.08 -3.68
N TYR A 180 -24.85 13.18 -2.42
CA TYR A 180 -24.37 14.21 -1.50
C TYR A 180 -23.47 13.59 -0.46
N ALA A 181 -22.19 13.70 -0.68
CA ALA A 181 -21.16 13.33 0.28
C ALA A 181 -21.42 14.02 1.64
N GLY A 182 -21.31 13.27 2.72
CA GLY A 182 -21.47 13.79 4.08
C GLY A 182 -22.89 13.79 4.64
N THR A 183 -23.87 13.15 3.98
CA THR A 183 -25.25 13.10 4.45
C THR A 183 -25.37 12.41 5.80
N PHE A 184 -24.54 11.41 6.10
CA PHE A 184 -24.61 10.74 7.40
C PHE A 184 -24.24 11.69 8.56
N PHE A 185 -23.39 12.70 8.32
CA PHE A 185 -23.09 13.71 9.32
C PHE A 185 -24.26 14.64 9.66
N ARG A 186 -25.26 14.67 8.80
CA ARG A 186 -26.49 15.47 8.96
C ARG A 186 -27.66 14.63 9.46
N ALA A 187 -27.51 13.31 9.49
CA ALA A 187 -28.57 12.41 9.90
C ALA A 187 -28.85 12.56 11.40
N ASP A 188 -30.13 12.64 11.74
CA ASP A 188 -30.57 12.66 13.14
C ASP A 188 -30.20 11.34 13.84
N LYS A 189 -30.20 10.24 13.12
CA LYS A 189 -29.89 8.92 13.63
C LYS A 189 -29.21 8.09 12.56
N ILE A 190 -27.95 7.69 12.79
CA ILE A 190 -27.23 6.75 11.94
C ILE A 190 -27.61 5.30 12.28
N PRO A 191 -27.59 4.37 11.30
CA PRO A 191 -27.80 2.95 11.54
C PRO A 191 -26.78 2.37 12.54
N SER A 192 -27.22 1.40 13.32
CA SER A 192 -26.31 0.62 14.17
C SER A 192 -25.72 -0.51 13.36
N SER A 193 -24.38 -0.58 13.33
CA SER A 193 -23.65 -1.67 12.66
C SER A 193 -22.33 -1.92 13.37
N SER A 194 -21.73 -3.08 13.11
CA SER A 194 -20.37 -3.39 13.54
C SER A 194 -19.64 -4.15 12.44
N TYR A 195 -18.35 -3.89 12.35
CA TYR A 195 -17.46 -4.56 11.41
C TYR A 195 -16.15 -4.90 12.11
N SER A 196 -15.67 -6.13 11.92
CA SER A 196 -14.43 -6.62 12.50
C SER A 196 -13.64 -7.39 11.45
N THR A 197 -12.33 -7.19 11.42
CA THR A 197 -11.43 -7.92 10.52
C THR A 197 -10.00 -7.92 11.06
N ALA A 198 -9.25 -8.95 10.69
CA ALA A 198 -7.83 -9.09 11.04
C ALA A 198 -7.01 -9.53 9.84
N ALA A 199 -5.72 -9.22 9.89
CA ALA A 199 -4.77 -9.71 8.92
C ALA A 199 -4.54 -11.22 9.11
N GLN A 200 -4.64 -11.99 8.02
CA GLN A 200 -4.27 -13.40 8.02
C GLN A 200 -2.76 -13.59 7.83
N THR A 201 -2.07 -12.57 7.32
CA THR A 201 -0.62 -12.59 7.14
C THR A 201 -0.02 -11.38 7.84
N LYS A 202 0.95 -11.64 8.73
CA LYS A 202 1.56 -10.59 9.56
C LYS A 202 2.29 -9.54 8.73
N VAL A 203 3.12 -9.96 7.78
CA VAL A 203 3.90 -9.08 6.90
C VAL A 203 3.26 -9.06 5.51
N ARG A 204 2.87 -7.87 5.10
CA ARG A 204 2.27 -7.58 3.80
C ARG A 204 3.08 -6.46 3.19
N SER A 205 3.92 -6.82 2.24
CA SER A 205 4.90 -5.90 1.69
C SER A 205 4.66 -5.58 0.23
N ILE A 206 5.27 -4.50 -0.20
CA ILE A 206 5.37 -4.12 -1.60
C ILE A 206 6.84 -3.95 -1.97
N PHE A 207 7.19 -4.33 -3.19
CA PHE A 207 8.53 -4.19 -3.75
C PHE A 207 8.48 -3.24 -4.95
N SER A 208 9.21 -2.13 -4.84
CA SER A 208 9.14 -1.00 -5.79
C SER A 208 10.29 -0.98 -6.82
N TRP A 209 10.86 -2.12 -7.15
CA TRP A 209 11.98 -2.17 -8.09
C TRP A 209 11.70 -1.46 -9.41
N GLY A 210 12.59 -0.56 -9.80
CA GLY A 210 12.50 0.21 -11.03
C GLY A 210 11.39 1.25 -11.08
N HIS A 211 10.61 1.43 -10.01
CA HIS A 211 9.61 2.47 -9.92
C HIS A 211 10.22 3.76 -9.36
N VAL A 212 9.97 4.85 -10.07
CA VAL A 212 10.30 6.19 -9.57
C VAL A 212 9.20 6.66 -8.66
N ILE A 213 9.55 6.93 -7.41
CA ILE A 213 8.64 7.48 -6.42
C ILE A 213 8.84 8.99 -6.37
N ASP A 214 7.90 9.73 -6.95
CA ASP A 214 7.93 11.19 -7.00
C ASP A 214 7.51 11.80 -5.65
N ASP A 215 6.51 11.18 -5.00
CA ASP A 215 5.98 11.59 -3.71
C ASP A 215 5.91 10.39 -2.75
N TYR A 216 6.88 10.32 -1.87
CA TYR A 216 6.94 9.27 -0.85
C TYR A 216 5.78 9.36 0.14
N ASN A 217 5.32 10.56 0.49
CA ASN A 217 4.23 10.71 1.43
C ASN A 217 2.91 10.18 0.87
N GLU A 218 2.58 10.51 -0.38
CA GLU A 218 1.38 9.98 -1.04
C GLU A 218 1.51 8.47 -1.31
N THR A 219 2.70 7.99 -1.64
CA THR A 219 2.96 6.55 -1.80
C THR A 219 2.71 5.79 -0.50
N PHE A 220 3.29 6.23 0.62
CA PHE A 220 3.08 5.56 1.91
C PHE A 220 1.65 5.71 2.42
N ARG A 221 1.00 6.82 2.16
CA ARG A 221 -0.43 7.00 2.42
C ARG A 221 -1.27 5.95 1.68
N ALA A 222 -1.02 5.78 0.39
CA ALA A 222 -1.72 4.80 -0.44
C ALA A 222 -1.43 3.36 0.00
N LEU A 223 -0.20 3.06 0.40
CA LEU A 223 0.18 1.76 0.97
C LEU A 223 -0.53 1.49 2.30
N ALA A 224 -0.56 2.45 3.21
CA ALA A 224 -1.28 2.34 4.47
C ALA A 224 -2.79 2.16 4.25
N ARG A 225 -3.38 2.90 3.30
CA ARG A 225 -4.77 2.74 2.88
C ARG A 225 -5.06 1.33 2.35
N ALA A 226 -4.11 0.73 1.64
CA ALA A 226 -4.14 -0.65 1.18
C ALA A 226 -3.77 -1.67 2.27
N ARG A 227 -3.34 -1.24 3.46
CA ARG A 227 -2.95 -2.07 4.60
C ARG A 227 -1.66 -2.85 4.38
N PHE A 228 -0.77 -2.38 3.50
CA PHE A 228 0.61 -2.81 3.50
C PHE A 228 1.33 -2.27 4.74
N ASN A 229 2.26 -3.03 5.28
CA ASN A 229 3.04 -2.63 6.46
C ASN A 229 4.56 -2.70 6.26
N ARG A 230 5.02 -3.04 5.06
CA ARG A 230 6.43 -3.01 4.69
C ARG A 230 6.58 -2.56 3.24
N ALA A 231 7.58 -1.71 2.98
CA ALA A 231 7.99 -1.30 1.65
C ALA A 231 9.44 -1.71 1.42
N ILE A 232 9.68 -2.50 0.38
CA ILE A 232 11.03 -2.80 -0.11
C ILE A 232 11.31 -1.80 -1.23
N LEU A 233 12.18 -0.85 -0.96
CA LEU A 233 12.53 0.25 -1.85
C LEU A 233 13.85 -0.08 -2.55
N TRP A 234 13.76 -0.50 -3.79
CA TRP A 234 14.93 -0.77 -4.60
C TRP A 234 15.12 0.35 -5.61
N ASN A 235 16.10 1.18 -5.36
CA ASN A 235 16.53 2.20 -6.28
C ASN A 235 17.97 1.91 -6.72
N ASP A 236 18.27 2.03 -8.00
CA ASP A 236 19.64 1.91 -8.51
C ASP A 236 20.53 3.07 -8.05
N GLN A 237 19.93 4.09 -7.46
CA GLN A 237 20.57 5.29 -6.97
C GLN A 237 20.26 5.49 -5.48
N LEU A 238 21.22 6.02 -4.74
CA LEU A 238 21.03 6.36 -3.34
C LEU A 238 19.97 7.46 -3.18
N VAL A 239 19.09 7.27 -2.24
CA VAL A 239 18.07 8.27 -1.86
C VAL A 239 18.74 9.31 -0.95
N VAL A 240 18.86 10.54 -1.42
CA VAL A 240 19.60 11.63 -0.73
C VAL A 240 19.00 11.93 0.65
N ASN A 241 17.68 11.89 0.78
CA ASN A 241 16.95 12.16 2.01
C ASN A 241 16.37 10.87 2.63
N ALA A 242 17.13 9.79 2.61
CA ALA A 242 16.69 8.47 3.05
C ALA A 242 16.09 8.46 4.46
N LYS A 243 16.67 9.22 5.39
CA LYS A 243 16.14 9.30 6.77
C LYS A 243 14.76 9.92 6.83
N ASP A 244 14.53 11.00 6.09
CA ASP A 244 13.21 11.64 6.02
C ASP A 244 12.17 10.69 5.38
N VAL A 245 12.60 9.90 4.39
CA VAL A 245 11.75 8.86 3.77
C VAL A 245 11.37 7.80 4.80
N VAL A 246 12.31 7.33 5.61
CA VAL A 246 12.04 6.35 6.68
C VAL A 246 11.10 6.92 7.73
N GLU A 247 11.34 8.14 8.22
CA GLU A 247 10.48 8.80 9.19
C GLU A 247 9.06 9.00 8.64
N CYS A 248 8.96 9.39 7.37
CA CYS A 248 7.68 9.49 6.69
C CYS A 248 6.95 8.15 6.64
N ALA A 249 7.63 7.07 6.23
CA ALA A 249 7.06 5.72 6.19
C ALA A 249 6.58 5.25 7.57
N HIS A 250 7.40 5.43 8.61
CA HIS A 250 7.05 5.08 9.98
C HIS A 250 5.83 5.85 10.48
N SER A 251 5.67 7.11 10.08
CA SER A 251 4.46 7.89 10.42
C SER A 251 3.19 7.30 9.81
N TRP A 252 3.29 6.55 8.72
CA TRP A 252 2.20 5.80 8.09
C TRP A 252 2.10 4.33 8.55
N GLY A 253 2.95 3.91 9.51
CA GLY A 253 2.99 2.54 10.01
C GLY A 253 3.62 1.54 9.05
N ILE A 254 4.59 1.98 8.24
CA ILE A 254 5.24 1.18 7.20
C ILE A 254 6.72 1.04 7.53
N GLU A 255 7.21 -0.20 7.60
CA GLU A 255 8.63 -0.53 7.66
C GLU A 255 9.30 -0.29 6.30
N VAL A 256 10.56 0.19 6.30
CA VAL A 256 11.36 0.43 5.09
C VAL A 256 12.53 -0.52 5.03
N TYR A 257 12.61 -1.28 3.96
CA TYR A 257 13.74 -2.15 3.63
C TYR A 257 14.40 -1.63 2.36
N TRP A 258 15.69 -1.33 2.46
CA TRP A 258 16.46 -0.86 1.30
C TRP A 258 16.94 -2.05 0.47
N GLY A 259 16.59 -2.04 -0.82
CA GLY A 259 16.94 -3.10 -1.76
C GLY A 259 18.19 -2.78 -2.57
N PHE A 260 19.06 -3.75 -2.75
CA PHE A 260 20.22 -3.67 -3.63
C PHE A 260 20.68 -5.03 -4.14
N SER A 261 21.45 -5.03 -5.22
CA SER A 261 21.96 -6.25 -5.86
C SER A 261 23.31 -6.66 -5.29
N TRP A 262 23.46 -7.94 -4.98
CA TRP A 262 24.72 -8.52 -4.56
C TRP A 262 25.21 -9.57 -5.54
N GLY A 263 26.43 -9.40 -6.01
CA GLY A 263 27.08 -10.41 -6.84
C GLY A 263 26.49 -10.59 -8.25
N TRP A 264 25.67 -9.66 -8.74
CA TRP A 264 25.14 -9.71 -10.10
C TRP A 264 26.23 -9.71 -11.16
N THR A 265 27.38 -9.10 -10.87
CA THR A 265 28.55 -9.13 -11.74
C THR A 265 29.12 -10.55 -11.96
N LEU A 266 28.72 -11.51 -11.12
CA LEU A 266 29.07 -12.93 -11.27
C LEU A 266 28.13 -13.69 -12.21
N SER A 267 26.98 -13.12 -12.53
CA SER A 267 26.06 -13.70 -13.49
C SER A 267 26.75 -13.84 -14.86
N GLY A 268 27.06 -15.06 -15.26
CA GLY A 268 27.77 -15.33 -16.50
C GLY A 268 29.31 -15.44 -16.39
N LYS A 269 29.91 -15.24 -15.21
CA LYS A 269 31.34 -15.51 -15.02
C LYS A 269 31.60 -17.01 -14.86
N GLU A 270 32.54 -17.52 -15.66
CA GLU A 270 33.10 -18.87 -15.52
C GLU A 270 34.43 -18.78 -14.76
N GLY A 271 34.73 -19.76 -13.91
CA GLY A 271 35.97 -19.86 -13.19
C GLY A 271 35.87 -19.83 -11.66
N PRO A 272 36.97 -19.92 -10.95
CA PRO A 272 36.97 -19.91 -9.49
C PRO A 272 36.52 -18.55 -8.96
N VAL A 273 35.73 -18.57 -7.88
CA VAL A 273 35.26 -17.39 -7.15
C VAL A 273 35.74 -17.48 -5.71
N ASP A 274 36.41 -16.43 -5.25
CA ASP A 274 36.73 -16.24 -3.83
C ASP A 274 35.53 -15.59 -3.13
N PHE A 275 34.73 -16.44 -2.48
CA PHE A 275 33.52 -15.99 -1.78
C PHE A 275 33.80 -15.15 -0.54
N ASP A 276 34.99 -15.26 0.07
CA ASP A 276 35.37 -14.41 1.18
C ASP A 276 35.72 -12.99 0.71
N ALA A 277 36.53 -12.87 -0.33
CA ALA A 277 36.85 -11.58 -0.94
C ALA A 277 35.57 -10.88 -1.47
N LEU A 278 34.68 -11.64 -2.14
CA LEU A 278 33.42 -11.09 -2.62
C LEU A 278 32.49 -10.63 -1.48
N ALA A 279 32.43 -11.39 -0.39
CA ALA A 279 31.64 -10.99 0.77
C ALA A 279 32.19 -9.73 1.45
N ASP A 280 33.54 -9.58 1.50
CA ASP A 280 34.17 -8.35 2.01
C ASP A 280 33.87 -7.14 1.12
N GLU A 281 33.88 -7.31 -0.20
CA GLU A 281 33.53 -6.26 -1.17
C GLU A 281 32.06 -5.81 -0.98
N ILE A 282 31.12 -6.76 -0.91
CA ILE A 282 29.70 -6.47 -0.69
C ILE A 282 29.46 -5.75 0.64
N VAL A 283 30.12 -6.21 1.72
CA VAL A 283 29.99 -5.57 3.04
C VAL A 283 30.61 -4.17 3.06
N ALA A 284 31.72 -3.96 2.34
CA ALA A 284 32.30 -2.64 2.18
C ALA A 284 31.36 -1.69 1.44
N GLU A 285 30.74 -2.13 0.36
CA GLU A 285 29.73 -1.37 -0.38
C GLU A 285 28.52 -1.03 0.50
N TRP A 286 28.01 -2.03 1.24
CA TRP A 286 26.89 -1.79 2.18
C TRP A 286 27.28 -0.75 3.24
N ARG A 287 28.48 -0.84 3.80
CA ARG A 287 28.95 0.11 4.83
C ARG A 287 29.05 1.53 4.29
N GLU A 288 29.54 1.68 3.08
CA GLU A 288 29.72 2.98 2.44
C GLU A 288 28.38 3.63 2.04
N LYS A 289 27.51 2.84 1.42
CA LYS A 289 26.32 3.39 0.75
C LYS A 289 25.03 3.25 1.58
N TRP A 290 24.83 2.12 2.25
CA TRP A 290 23.52 1.75 2.78
C TRP A 290 23.38 1.85 4.30
N LYS A 291 24.44 1.55 5.04
CA LYS A 291 24.43 1.55 6.51
C LYS A 291 23.94 2.87 7.13
N GLY A 292 24.21 4.01 6.49
CA GLY A 292 23.85 5.34 6.97
C GLY A 292 22.42 5.79 6.61
N MET A 293 21.69 5.05 5.78
CA MET A 293 20.37 5.45 5.29
C MET A 293 19.26 5.28 6.33
N GLY A 294 19.47 4.49 7.37
CA GLY A 294 18.41 4.09 8.31
C GLY A 294 17.52 3.01 7.71
N GLY A 295 16.32 2.87 8.27
CA GLY A 295 15.35 1.83 7.87
C GLY A 295 15.35 0.64 8.82
N ASP A 296 14.44 -0.29 8.59
CA ASP A 296 14.19 -1.44 9.46
C ASP A 296 14.98 -2.66 9.01
N GLY A 297 15.37 -2.69 7.74
CA GLY A 297 16.15 -3.79 7.20
C GLY A 297 16.69 -3.53 5.80
N ILE A 298 17.25 -4.59 5.24
CA ILE A 298 17.79 -4.62 3.89
C ILE A 298 17.21 -5.80 3.13
N TYR A 299 16.99 -5.58 1.85
CA TYR A 299 16.61 -6.61 0.90
C TYR A 299 17.68 -6.71 -0.17
N PHE A 300 18.07 -7.92 -0.55
CA PHE A 300 18.99 -8.10 -1.64
C PHE A 300 18.63 -9.30 -2.51
N GLN A 301 18.93 -9.15 -3.78
CA GLN A 301 18.96 -10.24 -4.73
C GLN A 301 20.38 -10.59 -5.10
N SER A 302 20.60 -11.87 -5.34
CA SER A 302 21.87 -12.41 -5.76
C SER A 302 21.78 -12.91 -7.22
N PHE A 303 22.82 -13.53 -7.72
CA PHE A 303 22.98 -14.02 -9.08
C PHE A 303 22.08 -15.24 -9.43
N THR A 304 20.90 -15.33 -8.89
CA THR A 304 19.92 -16.39 -9.18
C THR A 304 19.28 -16.26 -10.56
N GLU A 305 19.32 -15.09 -11.17
CA GLU A 305 18.92 -14.87 -12.56
C GLU A 305 20.05 -15.25 -13.54
N THR A 306 20.47 -16.48 -13.56
CA THR A 306 21.52 -16.96 -14.45
C THR A 306 21.12 -18.24 -15.17
N LYS A 307 21.68 -18.43 -16.36
CA LYS A 307 21.59 -19.70 -17.10
C LYS A 307 22.69 -20.70 -16.71
N ASN A 308 23.66 -20.23 -15.94
CA ASN A 308 24.76 -21.09 -15.46
C ASN A 308 24.23 -22.10 -14.45
N LYS A 309 24.76 -23.31 -14.47
CA LYS A 309 24.42 -24.34 -13.47
C LYS A 309 25.36 -24.29 -12.27
N THR A 310 26.56 -23.77 -12.46
CA THR A 310 27.59 -23.69 -11.43
C THR A 310 28.30 -22.33 -11.45
N ILE A 311 28.84 -21.96 -10.31
CA ILE A 311 29.69 -20.78 -10.10
C ILE A 311 30.80 -21.17 -9.13
N GLY A 312 32.06 -20.85 -9.46
CA GLY A 312 33.21 -21.21 -8.61
C GLY A 312 33.31 -22.72 -8.32
N GLY A 313 32.87 -23.57 -9.24
CA GLY A 313 32.86 -25.03 -9.06
C GLY A 313 31.74 -25.58 -8.17
N ARG A 314 30.81 -24.74 -7.73
CA ARG A 314 29.65 -25.11 -6.88
C ARG A 314 28.35 -24.97 -7.66
N SER A 315 27.32 -25.70 -7.24
CA SER A 315 25.96 -25.44 -7.76
C SER A 315 25.54 -24.01 -7.45
N ILE A 316 24.73 -23.39 -8.31
CA ILE A 316 24.21 -22.03 -8.06
C ILE A 316 23.55 -21.92 -6.68
N PRO A 317 22.64 -22.85 -6.27
CA PRO A 317 22.02 -22.78 -4.95
C PRO A 317 23.02 -22.81 -3.79
N ASP A 318 24.00 -23.72 -3.82
CA ASP A 318 25.00 -23.79 -2.74
C ASP A 318 25.89 -22.56 -2.72
N ALA A 319 26.28 -22.03 -3.88
CA ALA A 319 27.07 -20.80 -3.97
C ALA A 319 26.31 -19.58 -3.43
N VAL A 320 25.04 -19.46 -3.76
CA VAL A 320 24.16 -18.37 -3.27
C VAL A 320 24.01 -18.45 -1.76
N VAL A 321 23.64 -19.61 -1.22
CA VAL A 321 23.47 -19.79 0.23
C VAL A 321 24.76 -19.48 1.00
N GLU A 322 25.92 -19.92 0.48
CA GLU A 322 27.20 -19.62 1.12
C GLU A 322 27.50 -18.12 1.14
N LEU A 323 27.34 -17.44 0.00
CA LEU A 323 27.56 -15.99 -0.09
C LEU A 323 26.62 -15.24 0.85
N VAL A 324 25.35 -15.56 0.83
CA VAL A 324 24.32 -14.95 1.68
C VAL A 324 24.66 -15.09 3.15
N ASN A 325 25.00 -16.30 3.60
CA ASN A 325 25.37 -16.55 5.00
C ASN A 325 26.61 -15.77 5.41
N ARG A 326 27.65 -15.70 4.56
CA ARG A 326 28.88 -14.94 4.83
C ARG A 326 28.62 -13.45 4.96
N VAL A 327 27.93 -12.87 3.98
CA VAL A 327 27.61 -11.44 3.95
C VAL A 327 26.74 -11.07 5.15
N SER A 328 25.65 -11.81 5.37
CA SER A 328 24.73 -11.53 6.48
C SER A 328 25.38 -11.63 7.84
N SER A 329 26.23 -12.64 8.06
CA SER A 329 27.01 -12.77 9.29
C SER A 329 27.93 -11.57 9.54
N ARG A 330 28.58 -11.03 8.48
CA ARG A 330 29.46 -9.86 8.58
C ARG A 330 28.68 -8.58 8.85
N ILE A 331 27.56 -8.36 8.14
CA ILE A 331 26.68 -7.20 8.38
C ILE A 331 26.17 -7.19 9.82
N ARG A 332 25.67 -8.34 10.32
CA ARG A 332 25.15 -8.45 11.69
C ARG A 332 26.20 -8.24 12.78
N LYS A 333 27.45 -8.55 12.53
CA LYS A 333 28.54 -8.20 13.46
C LYS A 333 28.66 -6.69 13.63
N GLU A 334 28.41 -5.92 12.58
CA GLU A 334 28.52 -4.46 12.59
C GLU A 334 27.22 -3.75 12.95
N ALA A 335 26.08 -4.37 12.65
CA ALA A 335 24.73 -3.87 12.89
C ALA A 335 23.79 -5.02 13.33
N PRO A 336 23.85 -5.44 14.61
CA PRO A 336 23.14 -6.65 15.09
C PRO A 336 21.63 -6.59 14.95
N GLY A 337 21.04 -5.39 14.89
CA GLY A 337 19.59 -5.19 14.74
C GLY A 337 19.09 -5.13 13.30
N THR A 338 19.97 -5.28 12.30
CA THR A 338 19.54 -5.22 10.90
C THR A 338 18.80 -6.49 10.49
N ASP A 339 17.55 -6.34 10.11
CA ASP A 339 16.79 -7.40 9.45
C ASP A 339 17.28 -7.59 8.02
N ILE A 340 17.37 -8.83 7.57
CA ILE A 340 17.91 -9.16 6.25
C ILE A 340 16.94 -10.08 5.53
N VAL A 341 16.44 -9.61 4.38
CA VAL A 341 15.59 -10.35 3.46
C VAL A 341 16.38 -10.69 2.21
N PHE A 342 16.34 -11.94 1.84
CA PHE A 342 17.05 -12.45 0.68
C PHE A 342 16.06 -12.84 -0.42
N GLY A 343 16.06 -12.13 -1.54
CA GLY A 343 15.22 -12.39 -2.69
C GLY A 343 15.77 -13.50 -3.57
N LEU A 344 14.96 -14.49 -3.83
CA LEU A 344 15.26 -15.60 -4.71
C LEU A 344 14.39 -15.59 -5.96
N HIS A 345 15.04 -15.41 -7.09
CA HIS A 345 14.36 -15.46 -8.38
C HIS A 345 14.12 -16.90 -8.85
N SER A 346 12.92 -17.20 -9.27
CA SER A 346 12.53 -18.57 -9.62
C SER A 346 13.21 -19.15 -10.87
N ASN A 347 13.78 -18.32 -11.74
CA ASN A 347 14.30 -18.77 -13.04
C ASN A 347 15.39 -19.85 -12.94
N SER A 348 16.34 -19.68 -12.03
CA SER A 348 17.45 -20.62 -11.83
C SER A 348 17.16 -21.69 -10.78
N MET A 349 16.08 -21.52 -10.01
CA MET A 349 15.81 -22.29 -8.81
C MET A 349 14.53 -23.14 -8.93
N ARG A 350 13.98 -23.32 -10.15
CA ARG A 350 12.69 -23.99 -10.38
C ARG A 350 12.70 -25.51 -10.22
N ASN A 351 13.78 -26.09 -9.78
CA ASN A 351 13.80 -27.52 -9.46
C ASN A 351 14.03 -27.76 -7.97
N LEU A 352 13.49 -28.85 -7.44
CA LEU A 352 13.58 -29.18 -6.02
C LEU A 352 15.02 -29.41 -5.55
N GLU A 353 15.92 -29.89 -6.44
CA GLU A 353 17.33 -30.04 -6.09
C GLU A 353 17.98 -28.67 -5.87
N ALA A 354 17.61 -27.69 -6.70
CA ALA A 354 18.08 -26.33 -6.57
C ALA A 354 17.62 -25.68 -5.27
N VAL A 355 16.36 -25.90 -4.87
CA VAL A 355 15.82 -25.30 -3.63
C VAL A 355 16.18 -26.08 -2.37
N ALA A 356 16.68 -27.31 -2.47
CA ALA A 356 17.12 -28.12 -1.32
C ALA A 356 18.30 -27.50 -0.53
N ALA A 357 18.99 -26.52 -1.11
CA ALA A 357 20.01 -25.75 -0.40
C ALA A 357 19.41 -24.72 0.59
N LEU A 358 18.16 -24.28 0.42
CA LEU A 358 17.53 -23.23 1.24
C LEU A 358 17.54 -23.51 2.75
N PRO A 359 17.34 -24.75 3.24
CA PRO A 359 17.45 -25.04 4.67
C PRO A 359 18.85 -24.80 5.27
N LYS A 360 19.89 -24.65 4.43
CA LYS A 360 21.25 -24.30 4.86
C LYS A 360 21.45 -22.80 5.07
N THR A 361 20.48 -21.97 4.71
CA THR A 361 20.48 -20.53 5.00
C THR A 361 20.38 -20.32 6.50
N ASP A 362 21.07 -19.29 7.00
CA ASP A 362 20.91 -18.86 8.38
C ASP A 362 19.41 -18.66 8.70
N PRO A 363 18.85 -19.35 9.70
CA PRO A 363 17.42 -19.34 9.99
C PRO A 363 16.88 -17.97 10.44
N SER A 364 17.76 -17.04 10.76
CA SER A 364 17.39 -15.65 11.08
C SER A 364 17.20 -14.78 9.84
N LEU A 365 17.58 -15.26 8.64
CA LEU A 365 17.29 -14.58 7.38
C LEU A 365 15.87 -14.88 6.93
N GLU A 366 15.21 -13.90 6.36
CA GLU A 366 13.99 -14.12 5.61
C GLU A 366 14.32 -14.38 4.14
N ILE A 367 13.69 -15.39 3.56
CA ILE A 367 13.82 -15.73 2.16
C ILE A 367 12.55 -15.27 1.45
N LEU A 368 12.66 -14.32 0.53
CA LEU A 368 11.54 -13.90 -0.29
C LEU A 368 11.60 -14.63 -1.63
N TRP A 369 10.71 -15.61 -1.81
CA TRP A 369 10.62 -16.40 -3.04
C TRP A 369 9.81 -15.65 -4.09
N GLU A 370 10.48 -15.22 -5.14
CA GLU A 370 9.85 -14.51 -6.24
C GLU A 370 9.32 -15.51 -7.29
N ASN A 371 8.02 -15.64 -7.36
CA ASN A 371 7.37 -16.40 -8.39
C ASN A 371 7.32 -15.60 -9.70
N CYS A 372 8.36 -15.73 -10.52
CA CYS A 372 8.41 -15.12 -11.83
C CYS A 372 7.39 -15.78 -12.74
N GLY A 373 6.36 -15.06 -13.05
CA GLY A 373 5.32 -15.57 -13.89
C GLY A 373 4.03 -15.85 -13.13
N GLY A 374 3.84 -15.14 -12.05
CA GLY A 374 2.72 -15.27 -11.18
C GLY A 374 1.37 -14.95 -11.80
N PHE A 375 0.38 -15.16 -10.99
CA PHE A 375 -1.01 -14.90 -11.24
C PHE A 375 -1.31 -13.43 -11.47
N PRO A 376 -2.33 -13.11 -12.25
CA PRO A 376 -3.27 -14.00 -12.93
C PRO A 376 -2.85 -14.41 -14.36
N TYR A 377 -1.67 -14.04 -14.81
CA TYR A 377 -1.22 -14.15 -16.20
C TYR A 377 -1.08 -15.56 -16.74
N TRP A 378 -0.86 -16.53 -15.87
CA TRP A 378 -0.69 -17.92 -16.28
C TRP A 378 -1.95 -18.52 -16.84
N GLU A 379 -3.11 -18.10 -16.34
CA GLU A 379 -4.39 -18.51 -16.90
C GLU A 379 -4.68 -17.82 -18.24
N ALA A 380 -4.33 -16.54 -18.36
CA ALA A 380 -4.45 -15.81 -19.62
C ALA A 380 -3.63 -16.46 -20.74
N ASP A 381 -2.47 -17.06 -20.40
CA ASP A 381 -1.64 -17.81 -21.35
C ASP A 381 -2.05 -19.29 -21.46
N GLY A 382 -3.12 -19.74 -20.82
CA GLY A 382 -3.57 -21.13 -20.80
C GLY A 382 -2.67 -22.09 -20.02
N LYS A 383 -1.79 -21.56 -19.15
CA LYS A 383 -0.91 -22.37 -18.30
C LYS A 383 -1.63 -22.88 -17.06
N LYS A 384 -1.25 -24.07 -16.59
CA LYS A 384 -1.87 -24.69 -15.43
C LYS A 384 -1.33 -24.12 -14.13
N VAL A 385 -2.24 -23.85 -13.21
CA VAL A 385 -1.98 -23.28 -11.87
C VAL A 385 -1.42 -24.34 -10.90
N GLU A 386 -1.87 -25.59 -10.97
CA GLU A 386 -1.53 -26.63 -10.03
C GLU A 386 -0.04 -26.93 -9.86
N PRO A 387 0.78 -27.01 -10.92
CA PRO A 387 2.21 -27.28 -10.75
C PRO A 387 2.92 -26.20 -9.95
N ASP A 388 2.46 -24.98 -10.07
CA ASP A 388 3.03 -23.84 -9.36
C ASP A 388 2.61 -23.82 -7.90
N LEU A 389 1.35 -24.13 -7.64
CA LEU A 389 0.82 -24.27 -6.28
C LEU A 389 1.57 -25.36 -5.51
N GLU A 390 1.76 -26.51 -6.12
CA GLU A 390 2.48 -27.62 -5.50
C GLU A 390 3.94 -27.28 -5.25
N PHE A 391 4.61 -26.62 -6.20
CA PHE A 391 5.99 -26.18 -6.04
C PHE A 391 6.16 -25.17 -4.91
N ASN A 392 5.26 -24.18 -4.79
CA ASN A 392 5.28 -23.22 -3.68
C ASN A 392 5.03 -23.92 -2.32
N ARG A 393 4.13 -24.91 -2.26
CA ARG A 393 3.92 -25.72 -1.05
C ARG A 393 5.18 -26.48 -0.64
N GLN A 394 5.91 -27.02 -1.60
CA GLN A 394 7.17 -27.71 -1.34
C GLN A 394 8.25 -26.75 -0.81
N ILE A 395 8.35 -25.55 -1.38
CA ILE A 395 9.27 -24.52 -0.85
C ILE A 395 8.91 -24.15 0.58
N LEU A 396 7.65 -23.89 0.86
CA LEU A 396 7.18 -23.58 2.22
C LEU A 396 7.38 -24.73 3.22
N ALA A 397 7.50 -25.96 2.73
CA ALA A 397 7.79 -27.12 3.56
C ALA A 397 9.28 -27.29 3.90
N LEU A 398 10.18 -26.65 3.14
CA LEU A 398 11.63 -26.77 3.33
C LEU A 398 12.13 -25.94 4.51
N THR A 399 11.55 -24.77 4.73
CA THR A 399 11.95 -23.87 5.81
C THR A 399 10.81 -22.91 6.18
N SER A 400 10.78 -22.50 7.46
CA SER A 400 9.71 -21.65 8.01
C SER A 400 9.92 -20.13 7.78
N ASN A 401 11.06 -19.74 7.21
CA ASN A 401 11.44 -18.33 7.02
C ASN A 401 11.22 -17.83 5.58
N VAL A 402 10.30 -18.46 4.84
CA VAL A 402 9.97 -18.10 3.46
C VAL A 402 8.76 -17.18 3.39
N GLY A 403 8.91 -16.06 2.68
CA GLY A 403 7.84 -15.25 2.14
C GLY A 403 7.60 -15.55 0.66
N LEU A 404 6.42 -15.23 0.16
CA LEU A 404 6.06 -15.38 -1.26
C LEU A 404 5.88 -14.01 -1.90
N ALA A 405 6.66 -13.75 -2.95
CA ALA A 405 6.55 -12.53 -3.74
C ALA A 405 5.95 -12.84 -5.12
N TRP A 406 4.97 -12.03 -5.50
CA TRP A 406 4.27 -12.17 -6.76
C TRP A 406 4.59 -11.04 -7.71
N LYS A 407 5.24 -11.40 -8.78
CA LYS A 407 5.38 -10.52 -9.93
C LYS A 407 4.06 -10.52 -10.71
N ALA A 408 3.24 -9.53 -10.45
CA ALA A 408 2.01 -9.31 -11.21
C ALA A 408 2.26 -8.71 -12.61
N GLN A 409 3.50 -8.73 -13.11
CA GLN A 409 3.92 -7.90 -14.24
C GLN A 409 4.71 -8.68 -15.28
N MET A 410 4.15 -9.77 -15.76
CA MET A 410 4.79 -10.63 -16.76
C MET A 410 4.95 -10.01 -18.14
N ARG A 411 4.25 -8.93 -18.45
CA ARG A 411 4.24 -8.31 -19.78
C ARG A 411 5.06 -7.02 -19.84
N ILE A 412 6.12 -6.95 -19.04
CA ILE A 412 7.04 -5.81 -19.08
C ILE A 412 7.69 -5.74 -20.46
N ASP A 413 7.54 -4.62 -21.12
CA ASP A 413 8.28 -4.34 -22.35
C ASP A 413 9.69 -3.87 -22.01
N TRP A 414 10.56 -4.83 -21.68
CA TRP A 414 11.97 -4.57 -21.39
C TRP A 414 12.73 -3.87 -22.51
N LYS A 415 12.22 -3.94 -23.73
CA LYS A 415 12.85 -3.33 -24.88
C LYS A 415 12.76 -1.79 -24.83
N HIS A 416 11.71 -1.28 -24.22
CA HIS A 416 11.50 0.17 -24.05
C HIS A 416 11.77 0.62 -22.59
N TRP A 417 12.32 -0.27 -21.77
CA TRP A 417 12.71 0.06 -20.42
C TRP A 417 13.81 1.13 -20.40
N VAL A 418 13.57 2.22 -19.68
CA VAL A 418 14.56 3.27 -19.42
C VAL A 418 14.75 3.37 -17.93
N GLN A 419 15.88 2.92 -17.42
CA GLN A 419 16.24 3.11 -16.02
C GLN A 419 16.49 4.60 -15.74
N PRO A 420 15.97 5.11 -14.60
CA PRO A 420 16.31 6.46 -14.16
C PRO A 420 17.81 6.55 -13.87
N ALA A 421 18.48 7.49 -14.51
CA ALA A 421 19.90 7.74 -14.29
C ALA A 421 20.08 8.88 -13.29
N GLY A 422 20.16 8.56 -11.99
CA GLY A 422 20.54 9.49 -10.95
C GLY A 422 19.37 10.00 -10.07
N PRO A 423 19.72 10.55 -8.89
CA PRO A 423 18.73 11.05 -7.92
C PRO A 423 18.01 12.31 -8.38
N PHE A 424 18.57 13.00 -9.37
CA PHE A 424 18.00 14.21 -9.96
C PHE A 424 17.57 13.96 -11.40
N MET A 425 16.29 13.75 -11.58
CA MET A 425 15.68 13.56 -12.89
C MET A 425 15.38 14.90 -13.54
N LEU A 426 16.40 15.71 -13.73
CA LEU A 426 16.31 17.02 -14.36
C LEU A 426 16.77 16.95 -15.82
N GLY A 427 16.19 17.79 -16.66
CA GLY A 427 16.53 17.90 -18.07
C GLY A 427 16.16 16.66 -18.88
N CYS A 428 17.01 16.29 -19.84
CA CYS A 428 16.71 15.21 -20.78
C CYS A 428 16.50 13.81 -20.15
N ALA A 429 17.03 13.57 -18.96
CA ALA A 429 16.77 12.33 -18.24
C ALA A 429 15.34 12.31 -17.68
N GLY A 430 14.87 13.42 -17.10
CA GLY A 430 13.48 13.58 -16.69
C GLY A 430 12.50 13.45 -17.84
N ASP A 431 12.80 14.07 -18.98
CA ASP A 431 11.96 13.97 -20.18
C ASP A 431 11.84 12.53 -20.68
N ARG A 432 12.93 11.76 -20.69
CA ARG A 432 12.90 10.34 -21.08
C ARG A 432 12.07 9.48 -20.12
N ILE A 433 12.09 9.79 -18.84
CA ILE A 433 11.26 9.08 -17.85
C ILE A 433 9.79 9.41 -18.06
N LEU A 434 9.44 10.67 -18.24
CA LEU A 434 8.07 11.09 -18.55
C LEU A 434 7.58 10.48 -19.85
N GLU A 435 8.43 10.39 -20.87
CA GLU A 435 8.09 9.74 -22.14
C GLU A 435 7.86 8.23 -21.95
N ARG A 436 8.73 7.56 -21.19
CA ARG A 436 8.53 6.16 -20.81
C ARG A 436 7.21 5.97 -20.08
N ASP A 437 6.94 6.77 -19.06
CA ASP A 437 5.73 6.65 -18.27
C ASP A 437 4.47 6.81 -19.12
N ARG A 438 4.48 7.74 -20.05
CA ARG A 438 3.36 7.95 -20.98
C ARG A 438 3.22 6.87 -22.04
N SER A 439 4.32 6.42 -22.60
CA SER A 439 4.31 5.52 -23.78
C SER A 439 4.31 4.04 -23.42
N VAL A 440 4.84 3.67 -22.25
CA VAL A 440 5.04 2.28 -21.84
C VAL A 440 4.27 1.97 -20.56
N ILE A 441 4.54 2.69 -19.47
CA ILE A 441 4.03 2.37 -18.15
C ILE A 441 2.51 2.52 -18.06
N ILE A 442 1.97 3.67 -18.47
CA ILE A 442 0.52 3.93 -18.40
C ILE A 442 -0.29 2.93 -19.24
N PRO A 443 0.05 2.64 -20.52
CA PRO A 443 -0.63 1.60 -21.27
C PRO A 443 -0.53 0.21 -20.64
N GLN A 444 0.61 -0.14 -20.04
CA GLN A 444 0.77 -1.44 -19.37
C GLN A 444 -0.11 -1.55 -18.13
N HIS A 445 -0.29 -0.49 -17.37
CA HIS A 445 -1.20 -0.49 -16.21
C HIS A 445 -2.63 -0.89 -16.59
N TYR A 446 -3.15 -0.38 -17.70
CA TYR A 446 -4.48 -0.77 -18.17
C TYR A 446 -4.55 -2.26 -18.52
N THR A 447 -3.52 -2.79 -19.15
CA THR A 447 -3.44 -4.22 -19.48
C THR A 447 -3.37 -5.07 -18.22
N PHE A 448 -2.60 -4.66 -17.21
CA PHE A 448 -2.51 -5.38 -15.94
C PHE A 448 -3.84 -5.36 -15.19
N ASP A 449 -4.48 -4.22 -15.09
CA ASP A 449 -5.78 -4.12 -14.45
C ASP A 449 -6.83 -4.97 -15.17
N GLU A 450 -6.82 -5.02 -16.50
CA GLU A 450 -7.69 -5.88 -17.29
C GLU A 450 -7.45 -7.36 -16.99
N ASP A 451 -6.20 -7.81 -16.97
CA ASP A 451 -5.85 -9.20 -16.62
C ASP A 451 -6.33 -9.56 -15.20
N TRP A 452 -6.19 -8.64 -14.24
CA TRP A 452 -6.69 -8.87 -12.89
C TRP A 452 -8.22 -8.84 -12.78
N ILE A 453 -8.89 -8.05 -13.59
CA ILE A 453 -10.37 -8.04 -13.68
C ILE A 453 -10.87 -9.37 -14.23
N LEU A 454 -10.22 -9.91 -15.26
CA LEU A 454 -10.65 -11.13 -15.94
C LEU A 454 -10.24 -12.41 -15.18
N ASN A 455 -9.02 -12.44 -14.65
CA ASN A 455 -8.38 -13.67 -14.16
C ASN A 455 -8.02 -13.61 -12.67
N GLY A 456 -8.25 -12.50 -11.97
CA GLY A 456 -7.85 -12.33 -10.57
C GLY A 456 -8.48 -13.33 -9.60
N LYS A 457 -9.58 -13.99 -9.99
CA LYS A 457 -10.20 -15.06 -9.21
C LYS A 457 -9.24 -16.23 -9.00
N SER A 458 -8.38 -16.56 -9.98
CA SER A 458 -7.39 -17.62 -9.83
C SER A 458 -6.32 -17.27 -8.80
N ALA A 459 -5.93 -16.00 -8.71
CA ALA A 459 -5.03 -15.53 -7.66
C ALA A 459 -5.66 -15.69 -6.26
N TRP A 460 -6.96 -15.39 -6.13
CA TRP A 460 -7.71 -15.61 -4.90
C TRP A 460 -7.77 -17.10 -4.52
N GLU A 461 -8.07 -18.00 -5.47
CA GLU A 461 -8.08 -19.44 -5.26
C GLU A 461 -6.71 -19.96 -4.85
N PHE A 462 -5.64 -19.50 -5.50
CA PHE A 462 -4.28 -19.86 -5.16
C PHE A 462 -3.90 -19.48 -3.71
N ILE A 463 -4.14 -18.25 -3.28
CA ILE A 463 -3.85 -17.82 -1.90
C ILE A 463 -4.62 -18.64 -0.88
N ARG A 464 -5.89 -18.89 -1.13
CA ARG A 464 -6.71 -19.72 -0.24
C ARG A 464 -6.14 -21.13 -0.12
N GLN A 465 -5.66 -21.71 -1.22
CA GLN A 465 -5.05 -23.03 -1.20
C GLN A 465 -3.68 -23.03 -0.51
N ILE A 466 -2.88 -21.98 -0.65
CA ILE A 466 -1.64 -21.82 0.14
C ILE A 466 -1.97 -21.75 1.62
N ARG A 467 -2.95 -20.93 2.02
CA ARG A 467 -3.35 -20.77 3.43
C ARG A 467 -4.01 -22.00 4.04
N ALA A 468 -4.65 -22.81 3.23
CA ALA A 468 -5.18 -24.11 3.67
C ALA A 468 -4.07 -25.16 3.90
N GLY A 469 -2.84 -24.86 3.49
CA GLY A 469 -1.68 -25.72 3.69
C GLY A 469 -1.18 -25.72 5.12
N LYS A 470 -0.27 -26.65 5.41
CA LYS A 470 0.33 -26.85 6.74
C LYS A 470 1.36 -25.76 7.08
N ASN A 471 2.09 -25.30 6.06
CA ASN A 471 3.15 -24.31 6.19
C ASN A 471 2.68 -23.01 5.54
N LEU A 472 2.62 -21.96 6.34
CA LEU A 472 2.20 -20.65 5.89
C LEU A 472 3.42 -19.79 5.53
N PRO A 473 3.32 -18.94 4.51
CA PRO A 473 4.38 -17.99 4.23
C PRO A 473 4.46 -16.95 5.37
N ARG A 474 5.69 -16.55 5.68
CA ARG A 474 5.97 -15.50 6.67
C ARG A 474 5.47 -14.15 6.17
N GLU A 475 5.56 -13.94 4.86
CA GLU A 475 5.23 -12.70 4.17
C GLU A 475 4.51 -13.00 2.85
N PHE A 476 3.57 -12.13 2.48
CA PHE A 476 3.16 -11.95 1.10
C PHE A 476 3.64 -10.60 0.58
N ASN A 477 4.30 -10.64 -0.57
CA ASN A 477 4.88 -9.47 -1.20
C ASN A 477 4.24 -9.22 -2.58
N ALA A 478 3.86 -7.98 -2.84
CA ALA A 478 3.44 -7.51 -4.15
C ALA A 478 4.64 -6.87 -4.87
N VAL A 479 5.12 -7.49 -5.94
CA VAL A 479 6.15 -6.87 -6.77
C VAL A 479 5.48 -5.85 -7.68
N ALA A 480 5.58 -4.59 -7.30
CA ALA A 480 4.93 -3.46 -7.97
C ALA A 480 5.94 -2.65 -8.77
N GLU A 481 6.63 -3.30 -9.70
CA GLU A 481 7.67 -2.67 -10.53
C GLU A 481 7.15 -1.42 -11.26
N TYR A 482 5.85 -1.43 -11.61
CA TYR A 482 5.21 -0.35 -12.37
C TYR A 482 3.79 -0.01 -11.90
N ASN A 483 3.24 -0.76 -10.96
CA ASN A 483 1.89 -0.51 -10.50
C ASN A 483 1.91 0.47 -9.33
N PRO A 484 1.30 1.65 -9.48
CA PRO A 484 1.12 2.53 -8.35
C PRO A 484 0.26 1.87 -7.29
N PRO A 485 0.40 2.23 -6.01
CA PRO A 485 -0.36 1.62 -4.92
C PRO A 485 -1.87 1.69 -5.09
N PHE A 486 -2.38 2.63 -5.89
CA PHE A 486 -3.80 2.80 -6.19
C PHE A 486 -4.29 1.98 -7.40
N ALA A 487 -3.42 1.27 -8.14
CA ALA A 487 -3.83 0.41 -9.24
C ALA A 487 -4.75 -0.72 -8.74
N PHE A 488 -5.71 -1.14 -9.56
CA PHE A 488 -6.65 -2.21 -9.20
C PHE A 488 -5.91 -3.50 -8.84
N ALA A 489 -4.90 -3.87 -9.62
CA ALA A 489 -4.06 -5.05 -9.36
C ALA A 489 -3.43 -5.02 -7.96
N THR A 490 -2.84 -3.89 -7.56
CA THR A 490 -2.23 -3.71 -6.22
C THR A 490 -3.29 -3.78 -5.12
N GLN A 491 -4.46 -3.18 -5.33
CA GLN A 491 -5.55 -3.23 -4.35
C GLN A 491 -6.14 -4.65 -4.18
N VAL A 492 -6.21 -5.43 -5.25
CA VAL A 492 -6.60 -6.85 -5.16
C VAL A 492 -5.56 -7.64 -4.36
N GLN A 493 -4.27 -7.49 -4.66
CA GLN A 493 -3.22 -8.15 -3.88
C GLN A 493 -3.29 -7.76 -2.39
N ALA A 494 -3.48 -6.48 -2.10
CA ALA A 494 -3.64 -5.99 -0.72
C ALA A 494 -4.82 -6.64 0.02
N GLU A 495 -5.98 -6.76 -0.63
CA GLU A 495 -7.15 -7.44 -0.06
C GLU A 495 -6.85 -8.93 0.19
N LEU A 496 -6.23 -9.61 -0.76
CA LEU A 496 -5.86 -11.01 -0.65
C LEU A 496 -4.83 -11.27 0.45
N PHE A 497 -3.84 -10.39 0.61
CA PHE A 497 -2.83 -10.51 1.66
C PHE A 497 -3.40 -10.22 3.05
N TRP A 498 -4.41 -9.36 3.12
CA TRP A 498 -5.11 -9.07 4.38
C TRP A 498 -5.99 -10.24 4.79
N ASN A 499 -6.99 -10.57 4.00
CA ASN A 499 -7.94 -11.65 4.29
C ASN A 499 -8.55 -12.19 2.99
N SER A 500 -8.32 -13.46 2.71
CA SER A 500 -8.81 -14.15 1.51
C SER A 500 -10.04 -15.02 1.76
N ASP A 501 -10.65 -15.00 2.96
CA ASP A 501 -11.82 -15.82 3.28
C ASP A 501 -13.11 -15.28 2.63
N ASP A 502 -13.16 -13.98 2.38
CA ASP A 502 -14.27 -13.36 1.66
C ASP A 502 -14.38 -13.88 0.23
N SER A 503 -15.56 -13.75 -0.36
CA SER A 503 -15.76 -14.12 -1.76
C SER A 503 -14.94 -13.23 -2.71
N TRP A 504 -14.61 -13.78 -3.87
CA TRP A 504 -13.93 -13.01 -4.91
C TRP A 504 -14.67 -11.71 -5.26
N ASP A 505 -16.00 -11.77 -5.33
CA ASP A 505 -16.82 -10.61 -5.71
C ASP A 505 -16.71 -9.48 -4.68
N GLU A 506 -16.66 -9.82 -3.39
CA GLU A 506 -16.48 -8.83 -2.31
C GLU A 506 -15.06 -8.25 -2.30
N ILE A 507 -14.05 -9.09 -2.49
CA ILE A 507 -12.65 -8.65 -2.61
C ILE A 507 -12.49 -7.71 -3.80
N ALA A 508 -12.97 -8.11 -4.98
CA ALA A 508 -12.91 -7.29 -6.19
C ALA A 508 -13.71 -5.98 -6.06
N LYS A 509 -14.86 -6.01 -5.38
CA LYS A 509 -15.65 -4.81 -5.09
C LYS A 509 -14.86 -3.82 -4.23
N ARG A 510 -14.25 -4.27 -3.12
CA ARG A 510 -13.45 -3.41 -2.24
C ARG A 510 -12.22 -2.87 -2.95
N ALA A 511 -11.53 -3.71 -3.73
CA ALA A 511 -10.38 -3.31 -4.52
C ALA A 511 -10.74 -2.19 -5.52
N ARG A 512 -11.87 -2.32 -6.25
CA ARG A 512 -12.36 -1.27 -7.16
C ARG A 512 -12.71 0.03 -6.44
N MET A 513 -13.24 -0.04 -5.23
CA MET A 513 -13.56 1.16 -4.45
C MET A 513 -12.31 1.91 -4.02
N ARG A 514 -11.23 1.17 -3.69
CA ARG A 514 -9.94 1.75 -3.28
C ARG A 514 -9.01 2.11 -4.44
N ALA A 515 -9.18 1.47 -5.60
CA ALA A 515 -8.40 1.76 -6.81
C ALA A 515 -8.71 3.14 -7.43
N ARG A 516 -9.32 4.03 -6.67
CA ARG A 516 -9.60 5.40 -7.08
C ARG A 516 -8.65 6.33 -6.34
N PRO A 517 -8.07 7.33 -7.04
CA PRO A 517 -7.36 8.39 -6.34
C PRO A 517 -8.26 9.00 -5.26
N GLU A 518 -7.68 9.37 -4.15
CA GLU A 518 -8.41 10.16 -3.16
C GLU A 518 -8.78 11.50 -3.80
N ARG A 519 -10.09 11.80 -3.86
CA ARG A 519 -10.59 13.08 -4.35
C ARG A 519 -10.63 14.11 -3.24
#